data_46f86bc3d68c5bedc7723b18eee9ac8f
#
_entry.id   46f86bc3d68c5bedc7723b18eee9ac8f
#
_cell.length_a   1.000
_cell.length_b   1.000
_cell.length_c   1.000
_cell.angle_alpha   90.00
_cell.angle_beta   90.00
_cell.angle_gamma   90.00
#
_symmetry.space_group_name_H-M   'P 1'
#
loop_
_entity.id
_entity.type
_entity.pdbx_description
1 polymer ?
#
loop_
_entity_poly.entity_id
_entity_poly.type
_entity_poly.pdbx_seq_one_letter_code
_entity_poly.pdbx_strand_id
1 'polypeptide(L)'
;RITLVGAVEEEAVTSKGARHVLDLYRPDAVIIGEPSGWDAVTLGYKGRLVVHYALARPMAHTATRQLVPAEDAVVFWQKLHDYARSWNEAHGVSFGQWGAVDPSLRHIAANDDPFVLRVEARMGLRLPLGLPPAEAMAVIATFAGDANVSFSGAENAVKAEKSNPLVRGFLSSIRAAGGEPRFKVKTGTSDMNVVAARWRCPIVAYGPGDSSLDHTPHEHINLAEFARAIDVLEGVLRGLTTRQPAP
;
A
#
# COMPACT_ATOMS: atom_id res chain seq x y z
N ARG A 1 26.87 -10.28 6.23
CA ARG A 1 26.86 -8.81 6.35
C ARG A 1 25.43 -8.32 6.55
N ILE A 2 25.21 -7.38 7.47
CA ILE A 2 23.93 -6.67 7.68
C ILE A 2 24.11 -5.25 7.18
N THR A 3 23.11 -4.74 6.50
CA THR A 3 23.03 -3.33 6.08
C THR A 3 21.72 -2.75 6.62
N LEU A 4 21.81 -1.66 7.39
CA LEU A 4 20.67 -0.90 7.86
C LEU A 4 20.46 0.30 6.92
N VAL A 5 19.22 0.49 6.48
CA VAL A 5 18.82 1.59 5.59
C VAL A 5 17.75 2.42 6.28
N GLY A 6 18.01 3.71 6.49
CA GLY A 6 17.01 4.70 6.86
C GLY A 6 16.39 5.29 5.59
N ALA A 7 15.25 4.77 5.16
CA ALA A 7 14.57 5.25 3.97
C ALA A 7 13.83 6.57 4.27
N VAL A 8 14.06 7.58 3.43
CA VAL A 8 13.33 8.86 3.50
C VAL A 8 12.06 8.78 2.66
N GLU A 9 11.05 9.58 3.01
CA GLU A 9 9.77 9.68 2.30
C GLU A 9 9.02 8.32 2.23
N GLU A 10 9.14 7.49 3.28
CA GLU A 10 8.34 6.26 3.37
C GLU A 10 6.85 6.58 3.45
N GLU A 11 6.48 7.59 4.25
CA GLU A 11 5.11 8.07 4.44
C GLU A 11 4.54 8.84 3.22
N ALA A 12 5.36 9.08 2.21
CA ALA A 12 4.95 9.72 0.98
C ALA A 12 4.70 8.69 -0.14
N VAL A 13 3.83 9.06 -1.10
CA VAL A 13 3.57 8.20 -2.29
C VAL A 13 4.80 7.98 -3.18
N THR A 14 5.86 8.74 -2.96
CA THR A 14 7.11 8.69 -3.70
C THR A 14 8.00 7.53 -3.28
N SER A 15 7.98 7.11 -1.99
CA SER A 15 8.91 6.11 -1.41
C SER A 15 10.35 6.32 -1.89
N LYS A 16 10.82 7.57 -1.85
CA LYS A 16 12.05 8.01 -2.51
C LYS A 16 13.28 7.27 -2.00
N GLY A 17 13.35 7.06 -0.68
CA GLY A 17 14.45 6.32 -0.06
C GLY A 17 14.52 4.88 -0.53
N ALA A 18 13.38 4.16 -0.53
CA ALA A 18 13.30 2.79 -1.02
C ALA A 18 13.71 2.69 -2.50
N ARG A 19 13.21 3.59 -3.34
CA ARG A 19 13.57 3.62 -4.78
C ARG A 19 15.06 3.89 -5.00
N HIS A 20 15.66 4.76 -4.19
CA HIS A 20 17.08 5.09 -4.31
C HIS A 20 18.00 3.88 -4.08
N VAL A 21 17.63 3.01 -3.11
CA VAL A 21 18.48 1.86 -2.76
C VAL A 21 18.31 0.64 -3.66
N LEU A 22 17.32 0.62 -4.55
CA LEU A 22 17.01 -0.53 -5.40
C LEU A 22 18.22 -1.00 -6.24
N ASP A 23 19.01 -0.09 -6.75
CA ASP A 23 20.15 -0.40 -7.60
C ASP A 23 21.48 -0.44 -6.83
N LEU A 24 21.50 0.03 -5.59
CA LEU A 24 22.68 0.05 -4.73
C LEU A 24 22.96 -1.31 -4.07
N TYR A 25 21.91 -2.09 -3.82
CA TYR A 25 22.01 -3.35 -3.07
C TYR A 25 21.42 -4.53 -3.82
N ARG A 26 21.93 -5.72 -3.46
CA ARG A 26 21.42 -7.03 -3.90
C ARG A 26 21.34 -7.91 -2.67
N PRO A 27 20.29 -7.76 -1.82
CA PRO A 27 20.18 -8.47 -0.56
C PRO A 27 19.80 -9.95 -0.77
N ASP A 28 20.25 -10.82 0.12
CA ASP A 28 19.82 -12.21 0.23
C ASP A 28 18.49 -12.35 0.96
N ALA A 29 18.15 -11.37 1.80
CA ALA A 29 16.89 -11.27 2.53
C ALA A 29 16.63 -9.82 2.94
N VAL A 30 15.36 -9.44 3.10
CA VAL A 30 14.93 -8.08 3.47
C VAL A 30 13.92 -8.12 4.60
N ILE A 31 14.13 -7.24 5.58
CA ILE A 31 13.17 -6.98 6.65
C ILE A 31 12.77 -5.50 6.54
N ILE A 32 11.49 -5.24 6.36
CA ILE A 32 10.92 -3.89 6.36
C ILE A 32 10.47 -3.57 7.79
N GLY A 33 10.93 -2.43 8.33
CA GLY A 33 10.65 -1.99 9.70
C GLY A 33 9.25 -1.39 9.82
N GLU A 34 8.23 -2.23 9.91
CA GLU A 34 6.83 -1.81 9.99
C GLU A 34 6.13 -2.41 11.21
N PRO A 35 5.20 -1.69 11.85
CA PRO A 35 4.46 -2.22 12.99
C PRO A 35 3.71 -3.51 12.63
N SER A 36 4.05 -4.60 13.28
CA SER A 36 3.43 -5.92 13.06
C SER A 36 2.90 -6.52 14.37
N GLY A 37 3.35 -5.97 15.50
CA GLY A 37 3.33 -6.62 16.80
C GLY A 37 4.58 -7.50 16.97
N TRP A 38 5.09 -7.59 18.19
CA TRP A 38 6.33 -8.32 18.48
C TRP A 38 6.26 -9.82 18.17
N ASP A 39 5.06 -10.40 18.17
CA ASP A 39 4.78 -11.82 17.95
C ASP A 39 4.17 -12.12 16.57
N ALA A 40 4.18 -11.17 15.65
CA ALA A 40 3.60 -11.34 14.34
C ALA A 40 4.55 -10.94 13.20
N VAL A 41 4.40 -11.59 12.06
CA VAL A 41 5.16 -11.33 10.84
C VAL A 41 4.18 -10.89 9.75
N THR A 42 4.39 -9.70 9.21
CA THR A 42 3.60 -9.22 8.06
C THR A 42 4.18 -9.75 6.77
N LEU A 43 3.37 -10.52 6.06
CA LEU A 43 3.76 -11.19 4.82
C LEU A 43 3.44 -10.37 3.57
N GLY A 44 2.60 -9.36 3.66
CA GLY A 44 2.24 -8.62 2.45
C GLY A 44 1.38 -7.39 2.67
N TYR A 45 1.34 -6.59 1.62
CA TYR A 45 0.62 -5.32 1.53
C TYR A 45 -0.18 -5.26 0.25
N LYS A 46 -1.34 -4.59 0.29
CA LYS A 46 -2.10 -4.27 -0.93
C LYS A 46 -1.30 -3.33 -1.83
N GLY A 47 -1.62 -3.37 -3.10
CA GLY A 47 -1.17 -2.37 -4.05
C GLY A 47 -1.90 -1.03 -3.86
N ARG A 48 -1.45 -0.03 -4.58
CA ARG A 48 -1.99 1.32 -4.56
C ARG A 48 -2.09 1.89 -5.95
N LEU A 49 -3.11 2.71 -6.16
CA LEU A 49 -3.23 3.60 -7.30
C LEU A 49 -3.88 4.91 -6.85
N VAL A 50 -3.34 6.04 -7.27
CA VAL A 50 -3.96 7.35 -7.07
C VAL A 50 -4.45 7.85 -8.42
N VAL A 51 -5.73 8.20 -8.50
CA VAL A 51 -6.39 8.74 -9.67
C VAL A 51 -6.60 10.23 -9.45
N HIS A 52 -6.12 11.02 -10.38
CA HIS A 52 -6.36 12.46 -10.46
C HIS A 52 -7.36 12.74 -11.58
N TYR A 53 -8.41 13.42 -11.28
CA TYR A 53 -9.46 13.82 -12.20
C TYR A 53 -9.54 15.35 -12.26
N ALA A 54 -9.57 15.92 -13.46
CA ALA A 54 -9.75 17.35 -13.65
C ALA A 54 -10.63 17.61 -14.88
N LEU A 55 -11.62 18.46 -14.71
CA LEU A 55 -12.49 18.89 -15.81
C LEU A 55 -12.76 20.39 -15.70
N ALA A 56 -12.72 21.08 -16.85
CA ALA A 56 -13.09 22.48 -16.96
C ALA A 56 -14.02 22.66 -18.16
N ARG A 57 -15.07 23.45 -17.96
CA ARG A 57 -16.02 23.86 -19.04
C ARG A 57 -16.32 25.33 -18.96
N PRO A 58 -16.55 26.02 -20.10
CA PRO A 58 -17.08 27.37 -20.08
C PRO A 58 -18.41 27.43 -19.32
N MET A 59 -18.64 28.52 -18.59
CA MET A 59 -19.93 28.76 -17.96
C MET A 59 -21.03 28.81 -19.04
N ALA A 60 -22.05 27.99 -18.87
CA ALA A 60 -23.27 28.05 -19.71
C ALA A 60 -24.39 28.78 -18.97
N HIS A 61 -25.39 29.25 -19.71
CA HIS A 61 -26.56 29.88 -19.10
C HIS A 61 -27.26 28.89 -18.15
N THR A 62 -27.53 29.31 -16.92
CA THR A 62 -28.04 28.45 -15.84
C THR A 62 -29.39 27.77 -16.15
N ALA A 63 -30.16 28.30 -17.12
CA ALA A 63 -31.38 27.66 -17.60
C ALA A 63 -31.14 26.52 -18.61
N THR A 64 -29.89 26.31 -19.06
CA THR A 64 -29.54 25.22 -19.95
C THR A 64 -29.23 24.00 -19.08
N ARG A 65 -29.98 22.92 -19.25
CA ARG A 65 -29.76 21.65 -18.51
C ARG A 65 -28.50 20.95 -19.05
N GLN A 66 -27.34 21.47 -18.66
CA GLN A 66 -26.04 20.87 -18.95
C GLN A 66 -25.42 20.41 -17.63
N LEU A 67 -24.85 19.21 -17.61
CA LEU A 67 -24.09 18.74 -16.43
C LEU A 67 -22.92 19.69 -16.17
N VAL A 68 -22.81 20.15 -14.94
CA VAL A 68 -21.66 20.93 -14.49
C VAL A 68 -20.49 20.00 -14.18
N PRO A 69 -19.25 20.47 -14.32
CA PRO A 69 -18.06 19.61 -14.08
C PRO A 69 -18.06 18.85 -12.75
N ALA A 70 -18.65 19.44 -11.70
CA ALA A 70 -18.78 18.78 -10.40
C ALA A 70 -19.68 17.53 -10.45
N GLU A 71 -20.78 17.57 -11.20
CA GLU A 71 -21.67 16.42 -11.40
C GLU A 71 -20.97 15.30 -12.19
N ASP A 72 -20.17 15.67 -13.22
CA ASP A 72 -19.36 14.68 -13.95
C ASP A 72 -18.33 14.00 -13.05
N ALA A 73 -17.70 14.72 -12.13
CA ALA A 73 -16.78 14.14 -11.15
C ALA A 73 -17.49 13.16 -10.22
N VAL A 74 -18.73 13.44 -9.81
CA VAL A 74 -19.55 12.51 -9.01
C VAL A 74 -19.90 11.26 -9.83
N VAL A 75 -20.29 11.42 -11.09
CA VAL A 75 -20.57 10.29 -12.00
C VAL A 75 -19.30 9.44 -12.22
N PHE A 76 -18.14 10.07 -12.39
CA PHE A 76 -16.87 9.37 -12.50
C PHE A 76 -16.56 8.58 -11.23
N TRP A 77 -16.74 9.17 -10.05
CA TRP A 77 -16.57 8.47 -8.76
C TRP A 77 -17.51 7.27 -8.65
N GLN A 78 -18.77 7.40 -9.04
CA GLN A 78 -19.73 6.30 -9.02
C GLN A 78 -19.27 5.14 -9.91
N LYS A 79 -18.83 5.43 -11.15
CA LYS A 79 -18.30 4.40 -12.07
C LYS A 79 -17.09 3.69 -11.49
N LEU A 80 -16.18 4.42 -10.84
CA LEU A 80 -15.01 3.87 -10.19
C LEU A 80 -15.40 2.98 -9.01
N HIS A 81 -16.37 3.40 -8.21
CA HIS A 81 -16.89 2.62 -7.09
C HIS A 81 -17.62 1.35 -7.57
N ASP A 82 -18.40 1.45 -8.64
CA ASP A 82 -19.10 0.31 -9.25
C ASP A 82 -18.12 -0.69 -9.85
N TYR A 83 -17.05 -0.23 -10.49
CA TYR A 83 -15.95 -1.08 -10.94
C TYR A 83 -15.34 -1.89 -9.80
N ALA A 84 -15.03 -1.22 -8.68
CA ALA A 84 -14.48 -1.89 -7.50
C ALA A 84 -15.47 -2.91 -6.90
N ARG A 85 -16.75 -2.56 -6.83
CA ARG A 85 -17.81 -3.46 -6.38
C ARG A 85 -17.92 -4.69 -7.27
N SER A 86 -17.99 -4.50 -8.59
CA SER A 86 -18.08 -5.59 -9.55
C SER A 86 -16.87 -6.53 -9.49
N TRP A 87 -15.65 -5.96 -9.32
CA TRP A 87 -14.46 -6.77 -9.07
C TRP A 87 -14.62 -7.63 -7.82
N ASN A 88 -15.04 -7.01 -6.72
CA ASN A 88 -15.18 -7.70 -5.43
C ASN A 88 -16.24 -8.80 -5.47
N GLU A 89 -17.37 -8.55 -6.10
CA GLU A 89 -18.43 -9.55 -6.30
C GLU A 89 -17.94 -10.74 -7.13
N ALA A 90 -17.23 -10.46 -8.22
CA ALA A 90 -16.69 -11.51 -9.11
C ALA A 90 -15.63 -12.40 -8.41
N HIS A 91 -14.98 -11.87 -7.35
CA HIS A 91 -13.97 -12.59 -6.58
C HIS A 91 -14.47 -13.08 -5.21
N GLY A 92 -15.74 -12.91 -4.91
CA GLY A 92 -16.35 -13.37 -3.65
C GLY A 92 -15.80 -12.69 -2.40
N VAL A 93 -15.39 -11.40 -2.51
CA VAL A 93 -14.80 -10.62 -1.43
C VAL A 93 -15.61 -9.35 -1.16
N SER A 94 -15.48 -8.80 0.03
CA SER A 94 -16.11 -7.54 0.44
C SER A 94 -15.08 -6.44 0.65
N PHE A 95 -15.51 -5.18 0.57
CA PHE A 95 -14.68 -4.03 0.90
C PHE A 95 -13.95 -4.21 2.24
N GLY A 96 -12.73 -3.74 2.31
CA GLY A 96 -11.85 -3.87 3.48
C GLY A 96 -11.11 -5.20 3.59
N GLN A 97 -11.50 -6.23 2.85
CA GLN A 97 -10.77 -7.50 2.86
C GLN A 97 -9.49 -7.43 2.02
N TRP A 98 -8.54 -8.30 2.34
CA TRP A 98 -7.25 -8.37 1.65
C TRP A 98 -7.37 -8.52 0.13
N GLY A 99 -8.29 -9.36 -0.34
CA GLY A 99 -8.54 -9.64 -1.76
C GLY A 99 -9.38 -8.58 -2.48
N ALA A 100 -9.89 -7.57 -1.78
CA ALA A 100 -10.81 -6.59 -2.35
C ALA A 100 -10.09 -5.41 -3.02
N VAL A 101 -10.77 -4.78 -3.97
CA VAL A 101 -10.46 -3.42 -4.44
C VAL A 101 -11.18 -2.45 -3.52
N ASP A 102 -10.45 -1.53 -2.89
CA ASP A 102 -11.02 -0.52 -1.98
C ASP A 102 -10.81 0.89 -2.53
N PRO A 103 -11.84 1.53 -3.07
CA PRO A 103 -11.79 2.91 -3.52
C PRO A 103 -12.02 3.88 -2.35
N SER A 104 -11.42 5.05 -2.43
CA SER A 104 -11.63 6.16 -1.49
C SER A 104 -11.61 7.49 -2.22
N LEU A 105 -12.64 8.32 -2.05
CA LEU A 105 -12.63 9.70 -2.49
C LEU A 105 -11.90 10.54 -1.44
N ARG A 106 -10.71 11.03 -1.79
CA ARG A 106 -9.82 11.72 -0.84
C ARG A 106 -9.90 13.23 -0.92
N HIS A 107 -10.27 13.73 -2.08
CA HIS A 107 -10.41 15.17 -2.33
C HIS A 107 -11.36 15.40 -3.48
N ILE A 108 -12.20 16.41 -3.35
CA ILE A 108 -12.99 16.98 -4.44
C ILE A 108 -13.12 18.48 -4.18
N ALA A 109 -12.80 19.28 -5.16
CA ALA A 109 -12.94 20.73 -5.11
C ALA A 109 -13.51 21.24 -6.43
N ALA A 110 -14.50 22.09 -6.34
CA ALA A 110 -15.05 22.83 -7.48
C ALA A 110 -14.93 24.33 -7.20
N ASN A 111 -14.79 25.12 -8.23
CA ASN A 111 -14.79 26.58 -8.14
C ASN A 111 -15.96 27.19 -8.91
N ASP A 112 -16.36 28.37 -8.48
CA ASP A 112 -17.40 29.20 -9.10
C ASP A 112 -16.76 30.40 -9.82
N ASP A 113 -15.85 30.11 -10.77
CA ASP A 113 -15.33 31.15 -11.64
C ASP A 113 -16.46 31.58 -12.58
N PRO A 114 -16.73 32.91 -12.75
CA PRO A 114 -17.86 33.38 -13.55
C PRO A 114 -17.75 33.05 -15.05
N PHE A 115 -16.59 32.59 -15.53
CA PHE A 115 -16.37 32.27 -16.93
C PHE A 115 -16.09 30.81 -17.19
N VAL A 116 -15.51 30.12 -16.19
CA VAL A 116 -15.06 28.72 -16.33
C VAL A 116 -15.34 27.92 -15.06
N LEU A 117 -16.22 26.95 -15.16
CA LEU A 117 -16.44 25.96 -14.10
C LEU A 117 -15.32 24.93 -14.13
N ARG A 118 -14.74 24.65 -12.97
CA ARG A 118 -13.68 23.65 -12.81
C ARG A 118 -13.99 22.70 -11.66
N VAL A 119 -13.55 21.47 -11.80
CA VAL A 119 -13.52 20.49 -10.71
C VAL A 119 -12.21 19.77 -10.74
N GLU A 120 -11.65 19.52 -9.58
CA GLU A 120 -10.52 18.61 -9.36
C GLU A 120 -10.92 17.58 -8.31
N ALA A 121 -10.58 16.33 -8.55
CA ALA A 121 -10.79 15.28 -7.57
C ALA A 121 -9.58 14.33 -7.51
N ARG A 122 -9.35 13.79 -6.33
CA ARG A 122 -8.32 12.79 -6.08
C ARG A 122 -8.93 11.60 -5.39
N MET A 123 -8.76 10.43 -6.00
CA MET A 123 -9.28 9.15 -5.51
C MET A 123 -8.12 8.20 -5.27
N GLY A 124 -8.20 7.40 -4.24
CA GLY A 124 -7.24 6.34 -3.96
C GLY A 124 -7.88 4.98 -4.16
N LEU A 125 -7.12 4.03 -4.71
CA LEU A 125 -7.51 2.63 -4.73
C LEU A 125 -6.46 1.81 -3.99
N ARG A 126 -6.93 0.87 -3.17
CA ARG A 126 -6.12 -0.24 -2.67
C ARG A 126 -6.40 -1.45 -3.55
N LEU A 127 -5.34 -2.00 -4.12
CA LEU A 127 -5.44 -3.05 -5.13
C LEU A 127 -5.02 -4.41 -4.53
N PRO A 128 -5.76 -5.50 -4.80
CA PRO A 128 -5.40 -6.84 -4.35
C PRO A 128 -4.29 -7.45 -5.21
N LEU A 129 -3.75 -8.59 -4.76
CA LEU A 129 -3.02 -9.48 -5.65
C LEU A 129 -3.93 -9.88 -6.83
N GLY A 130 -3.38 -9.96 -8.03
CA GLY A 130 -4.14 -10.33 -9.23
C GLY A 130 -4.79 -9.16 -9.97
N LEU A 131 -4.71 -7.93 -9.40
CA LEU A 131 -5.07 -6.71 -10.14
C LEU A 131 -3.89 -5.73 -10.17
N PRO A 132 -3.00 -5.83 -11.17
CA PRO A 132 -1.94 -4.87 -11.37
C PRO A 132 -2.49 -3.45 -11.60
N PRO A 133 -1.82 -2.40 -11.11
CA PRO A 133 -2.24 -1.01 -11.35
C PRO A 133 -2.47 -0.69 -12.83
N ALA A 134 -1.68 -1.23 -13.74
CA ALA A 134 -1.82 -0.99 -15.18
C ALA A 134 -3.18 -1.44 -15.74
N GLU A 135 -3.71 -2.57 -15.27
CA GLU A 135 -5.03 -3.08 -15.65
C GLU A 135 -6.15 -2.17 -15.11
N ALA A 136 -6.05 -1.77 -13.84
CA ALA A 136 -6.99 -0.82 -13.25
C ALA A 136 -6.98 0.53 -13.98
N MET A 137 -5.78 1.05 -14.31
CA MET A 137 -5.62 2.28 -15.08
C MET A 137 -6.29 2.21 -16.44
N ALA A 138 -6.13 1.11 -17.17
CA ALA A 138 -6.73 0.93 -18.48
C ALA A 138 -8.26 0.98 -18.43
N VAL A 139 -8.86 0.35 -17.43
CA VAL A 139 -10.33 0.39 -17.25
C VAL A 139 -10.79 1.78 -16.81
N ILE A 140 -10.15 2.37 -15.80
CA ILE A 140 -10.54 3.68 -15.24
C ILE A 140 -10.42 4.79 -16.28
N ALA A 141 -9.42 4.75 -17.15
CA ALA A 141 -9.27 5.69 -18.24
C ALA A 141 -10.49 5.73 -19.17
N THR A 142 -11.20 4.62 -19.35
CA THR A 142 -12.42 4.57 -20.18
C THR A 142 -13.60 5.35 -19.57
N PHE A 143 -13.53 5.69 -18.29
CA PHE A 143 -14.58 6.45 -17.59
C PHE A 143 -14.44 7.97 -17.75
N ALA A 144 -13.29 8.43 -18.27
CA ALA A 144 -12.87 9.83 -18.27
C ALA A 144 -13.85 10.78 -19.00
N GLY A 145 -14.49 10.33 -20.10
CA GLY A 145 -15.25 11.24 -20.95
C GLY A 145 -14.36 12.39 -21.45
N ASP A 146 -14.79 13.64 -21.21
CA ASP A 146 -14.04 14.85 -21.57
C ASP A 146 -13.01 15.27 -20.51
N ALA A 147 -12.94 14.56 -19.37
CA ALA A 147 -12.05 14.92 -18.29
C ALA A 147 -10.61 14.49 -18.56
N ASN A 148 -9.68 15.26 -18.00
CA ASN A 148 -8.29 14.84 -17.90
C ASN A 148 -8.15 13.90 -16.70
N VAL A 149 -7.81 12.63 -16.96
CA VAL A 149 -7.53 11.62 -15.93
C VAL A 149 -6.07 11.24 -16.00
N SER A 150 -5.38 11.36 -14.87
CA SER A 150 -3.99 10.93 -14.72
C SER A 150 -3.80 10.09 -13.47
N PHE A 151 -2.67 9.40 -13.39
CA PHE A 151 -2.41 8.42 -12.35
C PHE A 151 -1.05 8.65 -11.69
N SER A 152 -0.96 8.34 -10.39
CA SER A 152 0.29 8.38 -9.65
C SER A 152 0.32 7.30 -8.56
N GLY A 153 1.48 7.11 -7.94
CA GLY A 153 1.65 6.21 -6.80
C GLY A 153 1.23 4.77 -7.07
N ALA A 154 1.40 4.31 -8.30
CA ALA A 154 1.07 2.96 -8.72
C ALA A 154 2.06 1.95 -8.13
N GLU A 155 1.58 1.08 -7.23
CA GLU A 155 2.35 0.02 -6.61
C GLU A 155 1.57 -1.30 -6.70
N ASN A 156 2.26 -2.38 -7.09
CA ASN A 156 1.68 -3.71 -7.08
C ASN A 156 1.47 -4.21 -5.64
N ALA A 157 0.43 -5.01 -5.41
CA ALA A 157 0.34 -5.77 -4.18
C ALA A 157 1.49 -6.77 -4.07
N VAL A 158 1.94 -7.05 -2.86
CA VAL A 158 3.03 -7.98 -2.57
C VAL A 158 2.63 -8.95 -1.48
N LYS A 159 3.03 -10.22 -1.62
CA LYS A 159 2.86 -11.23 -0.59
C LYS A 159 4.02 -12.21 -0.61
N ALA A 160 4.71 -12.33 0.51
CA ALA A 160 5.80 -13.27 0.71
C ALA A 160 5.29 -14.69 0.96
N GLU A 161 6.08 -15.67 0.57
CA GLU A 161 5.83 -17.08 0.85
C GLU A 161 6.07 -17.38 2.34
N LYS A 162 5.14 -18.14 2.96
CA LYS A 162 5.24 -18.55 4.37
C LYS A 162 6.40 -19.49 4.65
N SER A 163 6.86 -20.23 3.64
CA SER A 163 7.84 -21.32 3.79
C SER A 163 9.30 -20.89 3.59
N ASN A 164 9.58 -19.60 3.41
CA ASN A 164 10.94 -19.13 3.17
C ASN A 164 11.82 -19.17 4.46
N PRO A 165 13.16 -19.18 4.34
CA PRO A 165 14.07 -19.26 5.48
C PRO A 165 13.96 -18.09 6.46
N LEU A 166 13.68 -16.88 5.95
CA LEU A 166 13.51 -15.67 6.77
C LEU A 166 12.30 -15.80 7.69
N VAL A 167 11.15 -16.21 7.14
CA VAL A 167 9.93 -16.47 7.92
C VAL A 167 10.19 -17.52 8.99
N ARG A 168 10.85 -18.64 8.65
CA ARG A 168 11.18 -19.68 9.66
C ARG A 168 12.04 -19.14 10.79
N GLY A 169 12.98 -18.24 10.47
CA GLY A 169 13.80 -17.55 11.48
C GLY A 169 12.93 -16.76 12.46
N PHE A 170 12.00 -15.96 11.95
CA PHE A 170 11.05 -15.21 12.79
C PHE A 170 10.18 -16.12 13.65
N LEU A 171 9.57 -17.17 13.07
CA LEU A 171 8.74 -18.09 13.83
C LEU A 171 9.52 -18.75 14.99
N SER A 172 10.79 -19.13 14.76
CA SER A 172 11.65 -19.70 15.78
C SER A 172 11.99 -18.69 16.88
N SER A 173 12.38 -17.47 16.50
CA SER A 173 12.78 -16.42 17.45
C SER A 173 11.60 -15.93 18.30
N ILE A 174 10.40 -15.80 17.71
CA ILE A 174 9.18 -15.44 18.45
C ILE A 174 8.85 -16.49 19.51
N ARG A 175 8.93 -17.79 19.16
CA ARG A 175 8.71 -18.87 20.14
C ARG A 175 9.77 -18.87 21.24
N ALA A 176 11.04 -18.63 20.89
CA ALA A 176 12.11 -18.52 21.87
C ALA A 176 11.91 -17.36 22.85
N ALA A 177 11.29 -16.27 22.40
CA ALA A 177 10.91 -15.13 23.23
C ALA A 177 9.59 -15.35 24.00
N GLY A 178 8.98 -16.55 23.94
CA GLY A 178 7.76 -16.92 24.66
C GLY A 178 6.46 -16.50 23.97
N GLY A 179 6.50 -16.17 22.66
CA GLY A 179 5.32 -15.79 21.89
C GLY A 179 4.73 -16.90 21.04
N GLU A 180 3.48 -16.69 20.60
CA GLU A 180 2.81 -17.51 19.60
C GLU A 180 2.86 -16.80 18.23
N PRO A 181 3.67 -17.28 17.26
CA PRO A 181 3.83 -16.59 16.00
C PRO A 181 2.54 -16.48 15.19
N ARG A 182 2.24 -15.28 14.74
CA ARG A 182 1.10 -14.99 13.89
C ARG A 182 1.53 -14.42 12.54
N PHE A 183 0.70 -14.60 11.53
CA PHE A 183 0.88 -13.97 10.23
C PHE A 183 -0.14 -12.86 10.02
N LYS A 184 0.34 -11.75 9.48
CA LYS A 184 -0.50 -10.63 9.07
C LYS A 184 -0.35 -10.36 7.57
N VAL A 185 -1.38 -9.77 7.00
CA VAL A 185 -1.37 -9.06 5.72
C VAL A 185 -2.03 -7.72 5.97
N LYS A 186 -1.52 -6.67 5.36
CA LYS A 186 -2.01 -5.30 5.58
C LYS A 186 -2.71 -4.76 4.34
N THR A 187 -3.74 -3.98 4.55
CA THR A 187 -4.48 -3.30 3.47
C THR A 187 -3.80 -2.01 3.01
N GLY A 188 -2.78 -1.55 3.74
CA GLY A 188 -1.91 -0.44 3.34
C GLY A 188 -0.90 -0.82 2.26
N THR A 189 0.01 0.11 1.96
CA THR A 189 1.25 -0.07 1.18
C THR A 189 2.42 0.35 2.05
N SER A 190 3.59 -0.23 1.81
CA SER A 190 4.85 0.14 2.44
C SER A 190 5.99 0.07 1.42
N ASP A 191 7.19 0.37 1.85
CA ASP A 191 8.39 0.19 1.03
C ASP A 191 8.58 -1.26 0.56
N MET A 192 7.93 -2.25 1.22
CA MET A 192 7.91 -3.63 0.75
C MET A 192 7.36 -3.76 -0.68
N ASN A 193 6.32 -2.99 -1.03
CA ASN A 193 5.75 -2.99 -2.38
C ASN A 193 6.76 -2.53 -3.44
N VAL A 194 7.57 -1.54 -3.08
CA VAL A 194 8.58 -0.97 -3.96
C VAL A 194 9.75 -1.93 -4.17
N VAL A 195 10.31 -2.45 -3.08
CA VAL A 195 11.56 -3.22 -3.16
C VAL A 195 11.33 -4.66 -3.63
N ALA A 196 10.18 -5.27 -3.32
CA ALA A 196 9.87 -6.65 -3.69
C ALA A 196 9.84 -6.88 -5.20
N ALA A 197 9.43 -5.88 -5.97
CA ALA A 197 9.42 -5.95 -7.43
C ALA A 197 10.83 -6.12 -8.03
N ARG A 198 11.85 -5.55 -7.37
CA ARG A 198 13.25 -5.53 -7.83
C ARG A 198 14.11 -6.59 -7.16
N TRP A 199 13.96 -6.74 -5.84
CA TRP A 199 14.73 -7.67 -5.03
C TRP A 199 13.93 -8.98 -4.85
N ARG A 200 14.15 -9.93 -5.72
CA ARG A 200 13.45 -11.21 -5.72
C ARG A 200 14.03 -12.17 -4.67
N CYS A 201 14.12 -11.72 -3.42
CA CYS A 201 14.61 -12.46 -2.28
C CYS A 201 13.53 -12.61 -1.20
N PRO A 202 13.73 -13.47 -0.19
CA PRO A 202 12.86 -13.52 0.98
C PRO A 202 12.68 -12.15 1.61
N ILE A 203 11.43 -11.72 1.80
CA ILE A 203 11.08 -10.42 2.34
C ILE A 203 9.91 -10.55 3.30
N VAL A 204 9.93 -9.83 4.40
CA VAL A 204 8.82 -9.67 5.34
C VAL A 204 8.83 -8.27 5.93
N ALA A 205 7.73 -7.84 6.54
CA ALA A 205 7.75 -6.70 7.44
C ALA A 205 7.63 -7.18 8.89
N TYR A 206 8.38 -6.52 9.76
CA TYR A 206 8.42 -6.83 11.18
C TYR A 206 8.81 -5.59 11.99
N GLY A 207 8.12 -5.38 13.09
CA GLY A 207 8.39 -4.37 14.09
C GLY A 207 7.35 -4.40 15.21
N PRO A 208 7.67 -3.82 16.38
CA PRO A 208 6.70 -3.69 17.47
C PRO A 208 5.61 -2.69 17.11
N GLY A 209 4.56 -2.64 17.92
CA GLY A 209 3.44 -1.71 17.78
C GLY A 209 2.25 -2.29 17.04
N ASP A 210 1.13 -1.63 17.22
CA ASP A 210 -0.15 -1.98 16.61
C ASP A 210 -0.45 -1.06 15.43
N SER A 211 -0.38 -1.62 14.24
CA SER A 211 -0.64 -0.88 13.00
C SER A 211 -2.09 -0.40 12.82
N SER A 212 -3.01 -0.76 13.70
CA SER A 212 -4.35 -0.17 13.70
C SER A 212 -4.37 1.24 14.30
N LEU A 213 -3.29 1.61 15.00
CA LEU A 213 -3.10 2.92 15.60
C LEU A 213 -2.28 3.87 14.73
N ASP A 214 -1.64 3.36 13.66
CA ASP A 214 -0.81 4.15 12.76
C ASP A 214 -1.59 5.37 12.25
N HIS A 215 -0.97 6.56 12.29
CA HIS A 215 -1.54 7.85 11.86
C HIS A 215 -2.78 8.30 12.66
N THR A 216 -2.99 7.77 13.87
CA THR A 216 -4.05 8.22 14.76
C THR A 216 -3.50 9.04 15.92
N PRO A 217 -4.33 9.90 16.58
CA PRO A 217 -3.90 10.61 17.79
C PRO A 217 -3.58 9.70 18.97
N HIS A 218 -3.90 8.42 18.88
CA HIS A 218 -3.69 7.41 19.93
C HIS A 218 -2.50 6.50 19.64
N GLU A 219 -1.72 6.80 18.61
CA GLU A 219 -0.52 6.04 18.27
C GLU A 219 0.47 6.01 19.43
N HIS A 220 0.86 4.82 19.82
CA HIS A 220 1.79 4.59 20.92
C HIS A 220 2.47 3.23 20.78
N ILE A 221 3.57 3.05 21.52
CA ILE A 221 4.26 1.77 21.59
C ILE A 221 4.32 1.28 23.04
N ASN A 222 4.07 -0.02 23.24
CA ASN A 222 4.33 -0.68 24.52
C ASN A 222 5.82 -0.99 24.64
N LEU A 223 6.48 -0.45 25.70
CA LEU A 223 7.92 -0.62 25.89
C LEU A 223 8.35 -2.08 26.12
N ALA A 224 7.51 -2.90 26.75
CA ALA A 224 7.80 -4.32 26.91
C ALA A 224 7.72 -5.08 25.57
N GLU A 225 6.78 -4.73 24.70
CA GLU A 225 6.73 -5.26 23.32
C GLU A 225 7.91 -4.81 22.49
N PHE A 226 8.31 -3.56 22.63
CA PHE A 226 9.49 -3.02 21.96
C PHE A 226 10.76 -3.81 22.34
N ALA A 227 10.98 -4.06 23.62
CA ALA A 227 12.13 -4.87 24.07
C ALA A 227 12.09 -6.31 23.51
N ARG A 228 10.92 -6.97 23.56
CA ARG A 228 10.77 -8.33 22.99
C ARG A 228 10.99 -8.34 21.48
N ALA A 229 10.57 -7.32 20.77
CA ALA A 229 10.79 -7.22 19.32
C ALA A 229 12.27 -7.11 18.98
N ILE A 230 13.07 -6.43 19.82
CA ILE A 230 14.53 -6.37 19.68
C ILE A 230 15.11 -7.77 19.84
N ASP A 231 14.75 -8.51 20.90
CA ASP A 231 15.25 -9.87 21.14
C ASP A 231 14.92 -10.81 19.98
N VAL A 232 13.69 -10.74 19.46
CA VAL A 232 13.26 -11.52 18.29
C VAL A 232 14.08 -11.16 17.05
N LEU A 233 14.23 -9.86 16.76
CA LEU A 233 14.98 -9.39 15.58
C LEU A 233 16.46 -9.79 15.68
N GLU A 234 17.08 -9.65 16.86
CA GLU A 234 18.45 -10.09 17.10
C GLU A 234 18.61 -11.59 16.84
N GLY A 235 17.70 -12.42 17.35
CA GLY A 235 17.69 -13.86 17.12
C GLY A 235 17.62 -14.21 15.63
N VAL A 236 16.76 -13.53 14.88
CA VAL A 236 16.65 -13.70 13.41
C VAL A 236 17.96 -13.33 12.72
N LEU A 237 18.52 -12.16 13.03
CA LEU A 237 19.74 -11.66 12.39
C LEU A 237 20.94 -12.54 12.68
N ARG A 238 21.09 -13.06 13.92
CA ARG A 238 22.10 -14.03 14.28
C ARG A 238 21.94 -15.33 13.48
N GLY A 239 20.72 -15.85 13.36
CA GLY A 239 20.42 -17.06 12.60
C GLY A 239 20.69 -16.93 11.10
N LEU A 240 20.52 -15.75 10.53
CA LEU A 240 20.83 -15.47 9.11
C LEU A 240 22.35 -15.34 8.85
N THR A 241 23.12 -14.81 9.83
CA THR A 241 24.55 -14.54 9.65
C THR A 241 25.42 -15.74 10.00
N THR A 242 24.95 -16.67 10.84
CA THR A 242 25.68 -17.89 11.24
C THR A 242 25.49 -19.06 10.28
N ARG A 243 24.53 -19.03 9.39
CA ARG A 243 24.40 -20.04 8.33
C ARG A 243 25.51 -19.81 7.31
N GLN A 244 26.54 -20.67 7.35
CA GLN A 244 27.47 -20.80 6.24
C GLN A 244 26.68 -21.12 4.95
N PRO A 245 27.05 -20.56 3.79
CA PRO A 245 26.52 -21.05 2.53
C PRO A 245 26.77 -22.56 2.45
N ALA A 246 25.77 -23.29 2.00
CA ALA A 246 25.95 -24.69 1.66
C ALA A 246 27.08 -24.82 0.63
N PRO A 247 27.98 -25.83 0.75
CA PRO A 247 29.08 -26.01 -0.16
C PRO A 247 28.65 -26.20 -1.61
#